data_c07e270f5f11289b188ac01bc66add9c
#
_entry.id   c07e270f5f11289b188ac01bc66add9c
#
_cell.length_a   1.000
_cell.length_b   1.000
_cell.length_c   1.000
_cell.angle_alpha   90.00
_cell.angle_beta   90.00
_cell.angle_gamma   90.00
#
_symmetry.space_group_name_H-M   'P 1'
#
loop_
_entity.id
_entity.type
_entity.pdbx_description
1 polymer ?
#
loop_
_entity_poly.entity_id
_entity_poly.type
_entity_poly.pdbx_seq_one_letter_code
_entity_poly.pdbx_strand_id
1 'polypeptide(L)'
;MKTCQTQIYGIEFSQQEIADAIRDGRLLSMEIEFNQSCNFRCIYCYALDNTKRRNELTKDEFIDVIGQAKDLGARKIIILGGEPMLYLHIVEMIRLIRKLDMQIELFTNGTNMTQAMTRTLYDNGVRVVLKMNTFNESLQDTLSGRKGAYEQIQEALKNLKSAGYPSKDHPMGVSTIICQQNIDELPHLWEWLRDQGILPYFEMMTPQGGAREHNMLEVDSRAVEKLFRRISEIDRIKYGHEWDPKPPLVGGECLRHQFSCAVNSEGYVQPCVGITFPLGNLKQQRLKDILKDSEVVQDLKNYKKMIKGPCGKCTKIDNCYGCRGAAYQLTGDYLASDPLCWNNLDRREDIMFLPVDAARVVPHKPPMLLIDRLLEMRERASTSEMTVREDMVFVDDNGNLENATYPEIISQALAAMEGFRKIANQDAQTEGFLLGVKKLEIFGSARIGDTLRISVYKVVKYGDFGIVHGEVYKGDELIARGEVKVWQDNGKAAA
;
A
#
# COMPACT_ATOMS: atom_id res chain seq x y z
N MET A 1 2.22 -28.61 20.79
CA MET A 1 2.87 -28.03 19.60
C MET A 1 2.98 -26.53 19.80
N LYS A 2 4.17 -25.95 19.60
CA LYS A 2 4.35 -24.50 19.69
C LYS A 2 3.96 -23.90 18.34
N THR A 3 2.99 -22.99 18.30
CA THR A 3 2.70 -22.22 17.10
C THR A 3 3.85 -21.28 16.81
N CYS A 4 4.24 -21.10 15.55
CA CYS A 4 5.22 -20.13 15.14
C CYS A 4 4.63 -18.73 15.36
N GLN A 5 4.82 -18.18 16.55
CA GLN A 5 4.47 -16.79 16.80
C GLN A 5 5.64 -15.93 16.35
N THR A 6 5.56 -15.44 15.11
CA THR A 6 6.32 -14.24 14.76
C THR A 6 5.64 -13.09 15.50
N GLN A 7 6.17 -12.73 16.68
CA GLN A 7 5.63 -11.63 17.52
C GLN A 7 5.86 -10.23 16.91
N ILE A 8 5.89 -10.16 15.60
CA ILE A 8 6.03 -8.97 14.78
C ILE A 8 4.64 -8.76 14.15
N TYR A 9 4.13 -7.55 14.12
CA TYR A 9 2.84 -7.15 13.51
C TYR A 9 1.57 -7.80 14.09
N GLY A 10 1.26 -7.48 15.33
CA GLY A 10 -0.07 -7.74 15.88
C GLY A 10 -0.41 -9.20 16.15
N ILE A 11 0.51 -10.13 15.87
CA ILE A 11 0.32 -11.55 16.22
C ILE A 11 0.39 -11.77 17.74
N GLU A 12 0.95 -10.81 18.47
CA GLU A 12 0.96 -10.79 19.92
C GLU A 12 -0.39 -10.47 20.56
N PHE A 13 -1.37 -10.02 19.78
CA PHE A 13 -2.73 -9.80 20.27
C PHE A 13 -3.57 -11.06 20.10
N SER A 14 -4.24 -11.47 21.16
CA SER A 14 -5.15 -12.62 21.09
C SER A 14 -6.36 -12.31 20.22
N GLN A 15 -6.99 -13.34 19.67
CA GLN A 15 -8.22 -13.20 18.89
C GLN A 15 -9.33 -12.50 19.68
N GLN A 16 -9.39 -12.72 21.00
CA GLN A 16 -10.35 -12.04 21.87
C GLN A 16 -10.06 -10.53 21.98
N GLU A 17 -8.78 -10.14 22.15
CA GLU A 17 -8.38 -8.73 22.19
C GLU A 17 -8.70 -8.00 20.88
N ILE A 18 -8.47 -8.68 19.74
CA ILE A 18 -8.81 -8.13 18.42
C ILE A 18 -10.33 -7.97 18.29
N ALA A 19 -11.12 -8.99 18.66
CA ALA A 19 -12.57 -8.93 18.61
C ALA A 19 -13.14 -7.82 19.50
N ASP A 20 -12.60 -7.65 20.69
CA ASP A 20 -12.98 -6.58 21.62
C ASP A 20 -12.61 -5.20 21.05
N ALA A 21 -11.44 -5.07 20.45
CA ALA A 21 -11.01 -3.82 19.83
C ALA A 21 -11.91 -3.42 18.64
N ILE A 22 -12.30 -4.42 17.80
CA ILE A 22 -13.23 -4.19 16.68
C ILE A 22 -14.58 -3.71 17.19
N ARG A 23 -15.17 -4.41 18.19
CA ARG A 23 -16.46 -4.08 18.78
C ARG A 23 -16.47 -2.68 19.39
N ASP A 24 -15.42 -2.35 20.12
CA ASP A 24 -15.31 -1.11 20.88
C ASP A 24 -14.75 0.07 20.03
N GLY A 25 -14.42 -0.17 18.76
CA GLY A 25 -13.85 0.84 17.87
C GLY A 25 -12.45 1.32 18.30
N ARG A 26 -11.69 0.45 19.01
CA ARG A 26 -10.35 0.78 19.53
C ARG A 26 -9.24 0.38 18.56
N LEU A 27 -8.08 1.05 18.69
CA LEU A 27 -6.80 0.60 18.12
C LEU A 27 -6.07 -0.31 19.11
N LEU A 28 -5.30 -1.26 18.60
CA LEU A 28 -4.29 -2.00 19.36
C LEU A 28 -2.87 -1.56 19.00
N SER A 29 -2.67 -1.14 17.75
CA SER A 29 -1.40 -0.59 17.26
C SER A 29 -1.62 0.53 16.25
N MET A 30 -0.57 1.33 16.02
CA MET A 30 -0.53 2.32 14.95
C MET A 30 0.86 2.31 14.31
N GLU A 31 0.90 2.32 12.98
CA GLU A 31 2.11 2.56 12.21
C GLU A 31 2.30 4.07 12.04
N ILE A 32 3.50 4.58 12.19
CA ILE A 32 3.80 6.01 12.02
C ILE A 32 5.10 6.22 11.26
N GLU A 33 5.06 7.10 10.28
CA GLU A 33 6.23 7.57 9.52
C GLU A 33 6.60 8.97 10.01
N PHE A 34 7.71 9.09 10.73
CA PHE A 34 8.16 10.40 11.24
C PHE A 34 8.79 11.29 10.16
N ASN A 35 9.33 10.69 9.11
CA ASN A 35 9.93 11.41 7.97
C ASN A 35 9.90 10.53 6.72
N GLN A 36 10.15 11.16 5.58
CA GLN A 36 10.39 10.45 4.30
C GLN A 36 11.87 10.50 3.87
N SER A 37 12.72 11.16 4.67
CA SER A 37 14.16 11.19 4.40
C SER A 37 14.76 9.81 4.62
N CYS A 38 15.52 9.33 3.63
CA CYS A 38 16.26 8.07 3.71
C CYS A 38 17.61 8.23 3.04
N ASN A 39 18.63 7.60 3.59
CA ASN A 39 19.98 7.56 3.02
C ASN A 39 20.19 6.34 2.10
N PHE A 40 19.19 5.44 1.97
CA PHE A 40 19.13 4.38 0.98
C PHE A 40 18.17 4.77 -0.17
N ARG A 41 18.27 4.05 -1.30
CA ARG A 41 17.36 4.16 -2.44
C ARG A 41 16.95 2.76 -2.89
N CYS A 42 16.38 2.01 -1.94
CA CYS A 42 15.98 0.62 -2.19
C CYS A 42 15.07 0.53 -3.40
N ILE A 43 15.46 -0.30 -4.38
CA ILE A 43 14.73 -0.45 -5.64
C ILE A 43 13.33 -1.05 -5.47
N TYR A 44 13.02 -1.61 -4.30
CA TYR A 44 11.72 -2.15 -3.91
C TYR A 44 10.94 -1.24 -2.94
N CYS A 45 11.42 -0.03 -2.65
CA CYS A 45 10.85 0.81 -1.60
C CYS A 45 9.45 1.28 -1.96
N TYR A 46 8.49 1.04 -1.06
CA TYR A 46 7.11 1.50 -1.22
C TYR A 46 6.97 3.03 -1.14
N ALA A 47 7.88 3.67 -0.38
CA ALA A 47 7.89 5.11 -0.16
C ALA A 47 8.76 5.88 -1.18
N LEU A 48 9.32 5.19 -2.19
CA LEU A 48 10.12 5.82 -3.24
C LEU A 48 9.20 6.62 -4.16
N ASP A 49 8.95 7.86 -3.77
CA ASP A 49 8.27 8.86 -4.58
C ASP A 49 9.25 10.02 -4.83
N ASN A 50 9.36 10.45 -6.09
CA ASN A 50 10.22 11.57 -6.49
C ASN A 50 9.66 12.95 -6.07
N THR A 51 8.47 12.99 -5.50
CA THR A 51 7.86 14.22 -5.01
C THR A 51 8.50 14.65 -3.69
N LYS A 52 9.08 15.84 -3.64
CA LYS A 52 9.54 16.46 -2.38
C LYS A 52 8.32 16.73 -1.51
N ARG A 53 8.14 15.95 -0.46
CA ARG A 53 7.10 16.19 0.55
C ARG A 53 7.43 17.49 1.28
N ARG A 54 6.52 18.47 1.21
CA ARG A 54 6.75 19.84 1.67
C ARG A 54 5.99 20.20 2.93
N ASN A 55 5.15 19.29 3.43
CA ASN A 55 4.19 19.62 4.49
C ASN A 55 4.13 18.53 5.58
N GLU A 56 5.32 18.07 6.01
CA GLU A 56 5.42 17.08 7.08
C GLU A 56 4.87 17.65 8.40
N LEU A 57 4.42 16.75 9.28
CA LEU A 57 4.01 17.11 10.63
C LEU A 57 5.19 17.66 11.43
N THR A 58 4.92 18.67 12.23
CA THR A 58 5.86 19.17 13.23
C THR A 58 6.02 18.17 14.39
N LYS A 59 7.03 18.37 15.22
CA LYS A 59 7.22 17.55 16.43
C LYS A 59 5.98 17.57 17.34
N ASP A 60 5.37 18.73 17.54
CA ASP A 60 4.22 18.87 18.44
C ASP A 60 2.96 18.21 17.87
N GLU A 61 2.78 18.26 16.56
CA GLU A 61 1.71 17.51 15.88
C GLU A 61 1.92 16.00 16.02
N PHE A 62 3.16 15.48 15.90
CA PHE A 62 3.44 14.06 16.18
C PHE A 62 3.18 13.68 17.63
N ILE A 63 3.49 14.54 18.60
CA ILE A 63 3.14 14.34 20.02
C ILE A 63 1.64 14.19 20.18
N ASP A 64 0.84 15.08 19.57
CA ASP A 64 -0.63 14.98 19.60
C ASP A 64 -1.14 13.70 18.93
N VAL A 65 -0.61 13.32 17.77
CA VAL A 65 -0.98 12.07 17.06
C VAL A 65 -0.72 10.83 17.92
N ILE A 66 0.43 10.75 18.59
CA ILE A 66 0.74 9.66 19.50
C ILE A 66 -0.22 9.65 20.70
N GLY A 67 -0.58 10.81 21.22
CA GLY A 67 -1.59 10.97 22.26
C GLY A 67 -2.95 10.45 21.82
N GLN A 68 -3.41 10.84 20.64
CA GLN A 68 -4.67 10.37 20.06
C GLN A 68 -4.70 8.84 19.85
N ALA A 69 -3.59 8.23 19.46
CA ALA A 69 -3.50 6.76 19.35
C ALA A 69 -3.65 6.10 20.72
N LYS A 70 -3.00 6.64 21.77
CA LYS A 70 -3.14 6.16 23.15
C LYS A 70 -4.59 6.26 23.64
N ASP A 71 -5.24 7.39 23.41
CA ASP A 71 -6.65 7.63 23.79
C ASP A 71 -7.60 6.63 23.12
N LEU A 72 -7.28 6.20 21.89
CA LEU A 72 -8.01 5.16 21.16
C LEU A 72 -7.67 3.73 21.62
N GLY A 73 -6.76 3.57 22.58
CA GLY A 73 -6.42 2.28 23.17
C GLY A 73 -5.19 1.60 22.57
N ALA A 74 -4.40 2.28 21.72
CA ALA A 74 -3.18 1.72 21.15
C ALA A 74 -2.20 1.33 22.28
N ARG A 75 -1.65 0.12 22.17
CA ARG A 75 -0.66 -0.44 23.08
C ARG A 75 0.73 -0.55 22.45
N LYS A 76 0.80 -0.36 21.12
CA LYS A 76 2.04 -0.43 20.36
C LYS A 76 2.08 0.63 19.27
N ILE A 77 3.24 1.27 19.12
CA ILE A 77 3.58 2.12 17.99
C ILE A 77 4.65 1.41 17.16
N ILE A 78 4.40 1.31 15.87
CA ILE A 78 5.33 0.76 14.87
C ILE A 78 5.91 1.93 14.11
N ILE A 79 7.21 2.14 14.24
CA ILE A 79 7.91 3.28 13.65
C ILE A 79 8.46 2.87 12.29
N LEU A 80 8.00 3.55 11.27
CA LEU A 80 8.36 3.40 9.86
C LEU A 80 8.83 4.74 9.28
N GLY A 81 8.88 4.84 7.96
CA GLY A 81 9.14 6.06 7.22
C GLY A 81 10.17 5.87 6.11
N GLY A 82 10.95 6.89 5.81
CA GLY A 82 12.17 6.76 5.04
C GLY A 82 13.18 5.94 5.85
N GLU A 83 14.04 6.63 6.62
CA GLU A 83 14.83 6.00 7.69
C GLU A 83 14.52 6.72 9.01
N PRO A 84 13.85 6.06 9.97
CA PRO A 84 13.47 6.69 11.23
C PRO A 84 14.64 7.25 12.04
N MET A 85 15.81 6.58 11.97
CA MET A 85 17.01 7.01 12.70
C MET A 85 17.65 8.30 12.16
N LEU A 86 17.11 8.86 11.05
CA LEU A 86 17.43 10.20 10.55
C LEU A 86 16.51 11.28 11.10
N TYR A 87 15.40 10.91 11.76
CA TYR A 87 14.52 11.89 12.38
C TYR A 87 15.16 12.52 13.61
N LEU A 88 15.33 13.84 13.61
CA LEU A 88 16.09 14.57 14.64
C LEU A 88 15.59 14.29 16.08
N HIS A 89 14.27 14.12 16.24
CA HIS A 89 13.63 13.94 17.55
C HIS A 89 13.30 12.48 17.88
N ILE A 90 13.91 11.50 17.18
CA ILE A 90 13.54 10.09 17.34
C ILE A 90 13.63 9.59 18.79
N VAL A 91 14.69 9.97 19.53
CA VAL A 91 14.87 9.56 20.92
C VAL A 91 13.81 10.20 21.85
N GLU A 92 13.42 11.44 21.57
CA GLU A 92 12.33 12.10 22.31
C GLU A 92 11.00 11.38 22.09
N MET A 93 10.70 11.01 20.83
CA MET A 93 9.47 10.26 20.50
C MET A 93 9.45 8.88 21.16
N ILE A 94 10.58 8.15 21.14
CA ILE A 94 10.72 6.87 21.81
C ILE A 94 10.39 7.01 23.31
N ARG A 95 11.00 7.99 23.97
CA ARG A 95 10.76 8.23 25.40
C ARG A 95 9.31 8.62 25.70
N LEU A 96 8.70 9.44 24.84
CA LEU A 96 7.29 9.82 24.94
C LEU A 96 6.38 8.59 24.85
N ILE A 97 6.57 7.75 23.83
CA ILE A 97 5.78 6.54 23.62
C ILE A 97 5.89 5.60 24.83
N ARG A 98 7.10 5.42 25.35
CA ARG A 98 7.34 4.61 26.57
C ARG A 98 6.70 5.22 27.82
N LYS A 99 6.75 6.56 27.98
CA LYS A 99 6.08 7.27 29.08
C LYS A 99 4.54 7.08 29.04
N LEU A 100 3.98 6.91 27.83
CA LEU A 100 2.56 6.60 27.64
C LEU A 100 2.25 5.09 27.80
N ASP A 101 3.19 4.30 28.28
CA ASP A 101 3.05 2.85 28.46
C ASP A 101 2.63 2.12 27.17
N MET A 102 3.27 2.47 26.08
CA MET A 102 3.12 1.77 24.79
C MET A 102 4.43 1.07 24.41
N GLN A 103 4.31 -0.08 23.76
CA GLN A 103 5.43 -0.80 23.16
C GLN A 103 5.89 -0.10 21.89
N ILE A 104 7.15 -0.29 21.53
CA ILE A 104 7.74 0.28 20.33
C ILE A 104 8.35 -0.83 19.49
N GLU A 105 8.04 -0.79 18.19
CA GLU A 105 8.68 -1.60 17.16
C GLU A 105 9.28 -0.66 16.11
N LEU A 106 10.58 -0.73 15.88
CA LEU A 106 11.32 0.19 15.03
C LEU A 106 11.91 -0.56 13.84
N PHE A 107 11.44 -0.23 12.64
CA PHE A 107 12.03 -0.72 11.38
C PHE A 107 13.12 0.23 10.91
N THR A 108 14.31 -0.30 10.64
CA THR A 108 15.48 0.52 10.26
C THR A 108 16.40 -0.22 9.28
N ASN A 109 17.08 0.54 8.46
CA ASN A 109 18.14 0.05 7.58
C ASN A 109 19.53 -0.03 8.27
N GLY A 110 19.60 0.23 9.57
CA GLY A 110 20.82 0.21 10.36
C GLY A 110 21.58 1.54 10.41
N THR A 111 21.04 2.61 9.85
CA THR A 111 21.64 3.95 9.93
C THR A 111 21.70 4.42 11.39
N ASN A 112 22.81 5.08 11.76
CA ASN A 112 23.04 5.63 13.10
C ASN A 112 22.95 4.60 14.24
N MET A 113 23.04 3.30 13.97
CA MET A 113 23.03 2.23 14.97
C MET A 113 24.40 2.10 15.65
N THR A 114 24.90 3.20 16.24
CA THR A 114 26.12 3.20 17.05
C THR A 114 25.91 2.43 18.36
N GLN A 115 26.98 2.05 19.05
CA GLN A 115 26.89 1.38 20.37
C GLN A 115 26.07 2.20 21.38
N ALA A 116 26.22 3.52 21.40
CA ALA A 116 25.47 4.40 22.29
C ALA A 116 23.97 4.41 21.94
N MET A 117 23.65 4.46 20.64
CA MET A 117 22.26 4.46 20.19
C MET A 117 21.59 3.12 20.44
N THR A 118 22.24 2.00 20.11
CA THR A 118 21.67 0.66 20.35
C THR A 118 21.46 0.41 21.83
N ARG A 119 22.33 0.93 22.70
CA ARG A 119 22.12 0.91 24.16
C ARG A 119 20.92 1.76 24.56
N THR A 120 20.74 2.95 23.98
CA THR A 120 19.56 3.80 24.23
C THR A 120 18.27 3.09 23.83
N LEU A 121 18.24 2.42 22.67
CA LEU A 121 17.08 1.64 22.23
C LEU A 121 16.78 0.48 23.19
N TYR A 122 17.82 -0.24 23.62
CA TYR A 122 17.70 -1.34 24.55
C TYR A 122 17.12 -0.86 25.89
N ASP A 123 17.67 0.19 26.48
CA ASP A 123 17.23 0.75 27.78
C ASP A 123 15.80 1.28 27.74
N ASN A 124 15.30 1.65 26.56
CA ASN A 124 13.89 2.05 26.36
C ASN A 124 12.98 0.90 25.92
N GLY A 125 13.45 -0.35 25.90
CA GLY A 125 12.66 -1.52 25.55
C GLY A 125 12.12 -1.51 24.11
N VAL A 126 12.88 -0.92 23.18
CA VAL A 126 12.51 -0.85 21.77
C VAL A 126 12.77 -2.21 21.11
N ARG A 127 11.77 -2.77 20.44
CA ARG A 127 11.95 -3.91 19.56
C ARG A 127 12.50 -3.40 18.22
N VAL A 128 13.69 -3.86 17.83
CA VAL A 128 14.32 -3.45 16.58
C VAL A 128 14.09 -4.49 15.50
N VAL A 129 13.67 -4.04 14.32
CA VAL A 129 13.56 -4.84 13.10
C VAL A 129 14.53 -4.28 12.06
N LEU A 130 15.65 -4.97 11.89
CA LEU A 130 16.72 -4.57 10.98
C LEU A 130 16.41 -5.04 9.55
N LYS A 131 16.59 -4.19 8.56
CA LYS A 131 16.39 -4.55 7.15
C LYS A 131 17.60 -5.28 6.60
N MET A 132 17.43 -6.56 6.21
CA MET A 132 18.47 -7.37 5.56
C MET A 132 17.81 -8.35 4.60
N ASN A 133 18.25 -8.41 3.33
CA ASN A 133 17.59 -9.22 2.30
C ASN A 133 18.42 -10.43 1.85
N THR A 134 19.71 -10.46 2.11
CA THR A 134 20.64 -11.49 1.59
C THR A 134 21.97 -11.45 2.35
N PHE A 135 22.73 -12.54 2.31
CA PHE A 135 24.12 -12.59 2.75
C PHE A 135 25.13 -12.11 1.68
N ASN A 136 24.65 -11.95 0.43
CA ASN A 136 25.51 -11.47 -0.65
C ASN A 136 25.62 -9.94 -0.60
N GLU A 137 26.83 -9.44 -0.34
CA GLU A 137 27.13 -8.01 -0.22
C GLU A 137 26.70 -7.23 -1.45
N SER A 138 27.13 -7.65 -2.65
CA SER A 138 26.81 -6.96 -3.90
C SER A 138 25.30 -6.91 -4.18
N LEU A 139 24.59 -8.00 -3.91
CA LEU A 139 23.15 -8.06 -4.05
C LEU A 139 22.44 -7.16 -3.02
N GLN A 140 22.89 -7.17 -1.75
CA GLN A 140 22.32 -6.31 -0.70
C GLN A 140 22.48 -4.83 -1.08
N ASP A 141 23.68 -4.43 -1.54
CA ASP A 141 23.95 -3.07 -1.98
C ASP A 141 23.07 -2.67 -3.17
N THR A 142 22.92 -3.56 -4.15
CA THR A 142 22.04 -3.37 -5.31
C THR A 142 20.57 -3.18 -4.89
N LEU A 143 20.05 -4.09 -4.06
CA LEU A 143 18.68 -4.01 -3.56
C LEU A 143 18.45 -2.75 -2.73
N SER A 144 19.45 -2.31 -1.97
CA SER A 144 19.39 -1.10 -1.14
C SER A 144 19.62 0.19 -1.94
N GLY A 145 20.04 0.09 -3.22
CA GLY A 145 20.40 1.24 -4.06
C GLY A 145 21.52 2.09 -3.47
N ARG A 146 22.45 1.45 -2.72
CA ARG A 146 23.56 2.13 -2.04
C ARG A 146 24.74 1.18 -1.84
N LYS A 147 25.90 1.58 -2.31
CA LYS A 147 27.17 0.90 -2.02
C LYS A 147 27.53 1.00 -0.54
N GLY A 148 27.97 -0.10 0.06
CA GLY A 148 28.29 -0.19 1.51
C GLY A 148 27.08 -0.35 2.42
N ALA A 149 25.88 -0.60 1.86
CA ALA A 149 24.68 -0.88 2.66
C ALA A 149 24.83 -2.19 3.46
N TYR A 150 25.42 -3.21 2.85
CA TYR A 150 25.68 -4.48 3.53
C TYR A 150 26.57 -4.30 4.77
N GLU A 151 27.71 -3.61 4.62
CA GLU A 151 28.62 -3.33 5.73
C GLU A 151 27.92 -2.56 6.86
N GLN A 152 27.14 -1.53 6.52
CA GLN A 152 26.35 -0.76 7.49
C GLN A 152 25.36 -1.66 8.27
N ILE A 153 24.66 -2.56 7.58
CA ILE A 153 23.72 -3.51 8.19
C ILE A 153 24.45 -4.48 9.13
N GLN A 154 25.61 -5.01 8.72
CA GLN A 154 26.42 -5.91 9.55
C GLN A 154 26.96 -5.21 10.81
N GLU A 155 27.43 -3.98 10.70
CA GLU A 155 27.88 -3.20 11.87
C GLU A 155 26.70 -2.88 12.81
N ALA A 156 25.51 -2.54 12.28
CA ALA A 156 24.31 -2.35 13.07
C ALA A 156 23.92 -3.64 13.82
N LEU A 157 23.94 -4.78 13.15
CA LEU A 157 23.67 -6.09 13.77
C LEU A 157 24.65 -6.41 14.90
N LYS A 158 25.94 -6.15 14.70
CA LYS A 158 26.99 -6.32 15.71
C LYS A 158 26.75 -5.41 16.92
N ASN A 159 26.42 -4.15 16.71
CA ASN A 159 26.14 -3.19 17.78
C ASN A 159 24.88 -3.53 18.56
N LEU A 160 23.82 -4.01 17.89
CA LEU A 160 22.60 -4.52 18.53
C LEU A 160 22.91 -5.73 19.41
N LYS A 161 23.67 -6.70 18.91
CA LYS A 161 24.10 -7.86 19.72
C LYS A 161 24.94 -7.43 20.95
N SER A 162 25.83 -6.46 20.77
CA SER A 162 26.64 -5.92 21.86
C SER A 162 25.81 -5.20 22.93
N ALA A 163 24.66 -4.61 22.54
CA ALA A 163 23.71 -4.00 23.47
C ALA A 163 22.84 -5.03 24.22
N GLY A 164 22.82 -6.30 23.79
CA GLY A 164 22.08 -7.39 24.42
C GLY A 164 20.89 -7.94 23.60
N TYR A 165 20.72 -7.54 22.35
CA TYR A 165 19.73 -8.11 21.42
C TYR A 165 20.25 -9.40 20.76
N PRO A 166 19.38 -10.38 20.41
CA PRO A 166 18.04 -10.55 20.97
C PRO A 166 18.08 -11.12 22.38
N SER A 167 17.07 -10.80 23.18
CA SER A 167 16.83 -11.46 24.45
C SER A 167 15.33 -11.71 24.66
N LYS A 168 14.94 -12.42 25.69
CA LYS A 168 13.53 -12.69 26.00
C LYS A 168 12.71 -11.40 26.15
N ASP A 169 13.30 -10.40 26.81
CA ASP A 169 12.62 -9.13 27.11
C ASP A 169 12.85 -8.09 26.01
N HIS A 170 13.88 -8.26 25.17
CA HIS A 170 14.24 -7.38 24.06
C HIS A 170 14.37 -8.20 22.76
N PRO A 171 13.25 -8.67 22.19
CA PRO A 171 13.29 -9.40 20.94
C PRO A 171 13.76 -8.47 19.80
N MET A 172 14.41 -9.08 18.82
CA MET A 172 14.88 -8.42 17.61
C MET A 172 14.39 -9.21 16.40
N GLY A 173 14.04 -8.51 15.33
CA GLY A 173 13.66 -9.09 14.04
C GLY A 173 14.59 -8.67 12.91
N VAL A 174 14.52 -9.43 11.82
CA VAL A 174 15.09 -9.06 10.52
C VAL A 174 13.98 -9.08 9.47
N SER A 175 13.73 -7.94 8.84
CA SER A 175 12.78 -7.78 7.75
C SER A 175 13.46 -8.04 6.40
N THR A 176 12.87 -8.93 5.61
CA THR A 176 13.38 -9.36 4.31
C THR A 176 12.25 -9.34 3.29
N ILE A 177 12.45 -8.71 2.14
CA ILE A 177 11.55 -8.88 1.00
C ILE A 177 11.86 -10.17 0.27
N ILE A 178 10.83 -10.80 -0.28
CA ILE A 178 10.98 -11.94 -1.18
C ILE A 178 11.05 -11.39 -2.61
N CYS A 179 12.17 -11.61 -3.30
CA CYS A 179 12.35 -11.21 -4.69
C CYS A 179 13.09 -12.31 -5.49
N GLN A 180 13.06 -12.21 -6.81
CA GLN A 180 13.64 -13.21 -7.71
C GLN A 180 15.12 -13.47 -7.42
N GLN A 181 15.87 -12.46 -6.97
CA GLN A 181 17.32 -12.56 -6.78
C GLN A 181 17.72 -13.26 -5.47
N ASN A 182 16.82 -13.29 -4.47
CA ASN A 182 17.16 -13.88 -3.16
C ASN A 182 16.35 -15.14 -2.79
N ILE A 183 15.35 -15.50 -3.57
CA ILE A 183 14.37 -16.54 -3.19
C ILE A 183 15.01 -17.89 -2.83
N ASP A 184 16.07 -18.27 -3.53
CA ASP A 184 16.77 -19.55 -3.32
C ASP A 184 17.60 -19.56 -2.01
N GLU A 185 18.06 -18.38 -1.55
CA GLU A 185 18.84 -18.22 -0.32
C GLU A 185 17.94 -18.11 0.94
N LEU A 186 16.69 -17.70 0.77
CA LEU A 186 15.80 -17.37 1.90
C LEU A 186 15.58 -18.52 2.90
N PRO A 187 15.50 -19.81 2.52
CA PRO A 187 15.44 -20.90 3.51
C PRO A 187 16.67 -20.93 4.43
N HIS A 188 17.87 -20.69 3.89
CA HIS A 188 19.10 -20.63 4.67
C HIS A 188 19.17 -19.40 5.58
N LEU A 189 18.74 -18.22 5.06
CA LEU A 189 18.64 -16.99 5.86
C LEU A 189 17.63 -17.17 7.02
N TRP A 190 16.50 -17.85 6.77
CA TRP A 190 15.51 -18.17 7.78
C TRP A 190 16.10 -19.03 8.92
N GLU A 191 16.77 -20.13 8.58
CA GLU A 191 17.43 -21.00 9.56
C GLU A 191 18.48 -20.24 10.36
N TRP A 192 19.33 -19.47 9.69
CA TRP A 192 20.37 -18.69 10.37
C TRP A 192 19.78 -17.67 11.36
N LEU A 193 18.69 -16.98 11.01
CA LEU A 193 18.01 -16.07 11.91
C LEU A 193 17.42 -16.80 13.12
N ARG A 194 16.75 -17.93 12.92
CA ARG A 194 16.20 -18.78 13.98
C ARG A 194 17.29 -19.25 14.95
N ASP A 195 18.42 -19.71 14.42
CA ASP A 195 19.56 -20.18 15.21
C ASP A 195 20.19 -19.06 16.05
N GLN A 196 20.08 -17.81 15.60
CA GLN A 196 20.51 -16.62 16.35
C GLN A 196 19.47 -16.11 17.36
N GLY A 197 18.30 -16.72 17.45
CA GLY A 197 17.18 -16.24 18.24
C GLY A 197 16.55 -14.95 17.68
N ILE A 198 16.86 -14.58 16.44
CA ILE A 198 16.32 -13.41 15.74
C ILE A 198 15.02 -13.83 15.05
N LEU A 199 13.98 -12.99 15.17
CA LEU A 199 12.69 -13.25 14.53
C LEU A 199 12.78 -12.94 13.02
N PRO A 200 12.60 -13.92 12.13
CA PRO A 200 12.56 -13.65 10.70
C PRO A 200 11.20 -13.06 10.33
N TYR A 201 11.21 -11.93 9.62
CA TYR A 201 10.04 -11.25 9.07
C TYR A 201 10.17 -11.19 7.55
N PHE A 202 9.74 -12.27 6.88
CA PHE A 202 9.82 -12.36 5.42
C PHE A 202 8.44 -12.06 4.82
N GLU A 203 8.41 -11.13 3.89
CA GLU A 203 7.17 -10.65 3.28
C GLU A 203 7.22 -10.66 1.76
N MET A 204 6.08 -10.96 1.17
CA MET A 204 5.87 -10.76 -0.25
C MET A 204 5.92 -9.26 -0.57
N MET A 205 6.59 -8.92 -1.65
CA MET A 205 6.72 -7.54 -2.11
C MET A 205 5.36 -7.03 -2.62
N THR A 206 4.93 -5.87 -2.10
CA THR A 206 3.78 -5.16 -2.68
C THR A 206 4.24 -4.39 -3.92
N PRO A 207 3.56 -4.51 -5.08
CA PRO A 207 3.92 -3.81 -6.32
C PRO A 207 3.56 -2.32 -6.25
N GLN A 208 4.40 -1.56 -5.53
CA GLN A 208 4.19 -0.16 -5.18
C GLN A 208 5.53 0.59 -5.17
N GLY A 209 5.53 1.88 -5.47
CA GLY A 209 6.73 2.71 -5.50
C GLY A 209 7.80 2.10 -6.40
N GLY A 210 9.05 2.00 -5.92
CA GLY A 210 10.16 1.44 -6.68
C GLY A 210 9.94 0.02 -7.20
N ALA A 211 9.20 -0.82 -6.45
CA ALA A 211 8.87 -2.17 -6.90
C ALA A 211 8.08 -2.21 -8.22
N ARG A 212 7.28 -1.19 -8.51
CA ARG A 212 6.53 -1.07 -9.77
C ARG A 212 7.42 -0.83 -10.98
N GLU A 213 8.54 -0.15 -10.77
CA GLU A 213 9.49 0.23 -11.83
C GLU A 213 10.51 -0.88 -12.12
N HIS A 214 10.59 -1.90 -11.25
CA HIS A 214 11.62 -2.94 -11.29
C HIS A 214 11.02 -4.35 -11.41
N ASN A 215 10.38 -4.66 -12.54
CA ASN A 215 9.79 -5.98 -12.84
C ASN A 215 10.76 -7.15 -12.61
N MET A 216 12.08 -6.90 -12.70
CA MET A 216 13.10 -7.90 -12.42
C MET A 216 13.08 -8.47 -10.99
N LEU A 217 12.39 -7.79 -10.07
CA LEU A 217 12.23 -8.25 -8.69
C LEU A 217 11.06 -9.24 -8.54
N GLU A 218 10.15 -9.29 -9.50
CA GLU A 218 8.94 -10.12 -9.42
C GLU A 218 9.28 -11.60 -9.32
N VAL A 219 8.55 -12.28 -8.47
CA VAL A 219 8.64 -13.72 -8.28
C VAL A 219 7.34 -14.37 -8.71
N ASP A 220 7.45 -15.45 -9.46
CA ASP A 220 6.31 -16.29 -9.79
C ASP A 220 5.62 -16.82 -8.52
N SER A 221 4.28 -16.73 -8.48
CA SER A 221 3.51 -17.09 -7.28
C SER A 221 3.65 -18.57 -6.90
N ARG A 222 3.94 -19.49 -7.85
CA ARG A 222 4.22 -20.90 -7.55
C ARG A 222 5.60 -21.07 -6.91
N ALA A 223 6.59 -20.25 -7.30
CA ALA A 223 7.90 -20.24 -6.64
C ALA A 223 7.77 -19.72 -5.20
N VAL A 224 6.96 -18.69 -4.97
CA VAL A 224 6.64 -18.19 -3.62
C VAL A 224 5.94 -19.27 -2.79
N GLU A 225 4.96 -19.98 -3.34
CA GLU A 225 4.31 -21.11 -2.65
C GLU A 225 5.32 -22.18 -2.21
N LYS A 226 6.22 -22.58 -3.11
CA LYS A 226 7.28 -23.55 -2.80
C LYS A 226 8.17 -23.08 -1.66
N LEU A 227 8.57 -21.80 -1.68
CA LEU A 227 9.35 -21.18 -0.60
C LEU A 227 8.62 -21.29 0.75
N PHE A 228 7.36 -20.84 0.80
CA PHE A 228 6.56 -20.86 2.03
C PHE A 228 6.43 -22.29 2.59
N ARG A 229 6.13 -23.28 1.73
CA ARG A 229 6.05 -24.70 2.11
C ARG A 229 7.39 -25.23 2.62
N ARG A 230 8.50 -24.87 1.94
CA ARG A 230 9.84 -25.29 2.37
C ARG A 230 10.20 -24.72 3.74
N ILE A 231 9.94 -23.43 3.98
CA ILE A 231 10.21 -22.81 5.28
C ILE A 231 9.28 -23.38 6.37
N SER A 232 8.00 -23.65 6.07
CA SER A 232 7.09 -24.30 7.02
C SER A 232 7.57 -25.68 7.43
N GLU A 233 8.14 -26.46 6.51
CA GLU A 233 8.74 -27.75 6.81
C GLU A 233 9.99 -27.61 7.70
N ILE A 234 10.87 -26.64 7.42
CA ILE A 234 12.03 -26.34 8.26
C ILE A 234 11.61 -25.98 9.69
N ASP A 235 10.65 -25.06 9.83
CA ASP A 235 10.14 -24.64 11.13
C ASP A 235 9.54 -25.80 11.92
N ARG A 236 8.77 -26.66 11.26
CA ARG A 236 8.16 -27.85 11.89
C ARG A 236 9.21 -28.85 12.36
N ILE A 237 10.19 -29.16 11.51
CA ILE A 237 11.17 -30.22 11.78
C ILE A 237 12.25 -29.76 12.76
N LYS A 238 12.82 -28.56 12.55
CA LYS A 238 13.98 -28.07 13.34
C LYS A 238 13.59 -27.30 14.58
N TYR A 239 12.51 -26.54 14.54
CA TYR A 239 12.15 -25.58 15.60
C TYR A 239 10.85 -25.93 16.33
N GLY A 240 10.09 -26.92 15.84
CA GLY A 240 8.83 -27.34 16.44
C GLY A 240 7.72 -26.30 16.33
N HIS A 241 7.79 -25.45 15.31
CA HIS A 241 6.76 -24.46 14.98
C HIS A 241 5.87 -24.96 13.86
N GLU A 242 4.55 -24.86 14.06
CA GLU A 242 3.57 -25.23 13.03
C GLU A 242 2.77 -24.02 12.58
N TRP A 243 2.69 -23.82 11.29
CA TRP A 243 1.88 -22.78 10.64
C TRP A 243 1.48 -23.18 9.22
N ASP A 244 0.35 -22.66 8.78
CA ASP A 244 -0.21 -22.93 7.47
C ASP A 244 0.28 -21.89 6.44
N PRO A 245 0.95 -22.30 5.35
CA PRO A 245 1.42 -21.39 4.32
C PRO A 245 0.29 -20.59 3.67
N LYS A 246 0.38 -19.26 3.80
CA LYS A 246 -0.56 -18.30 3.20
C LYS A 246 0.12 -16.93 3.02
N PRO A 247 -0.22 -16.16 1.95
CA PRO A 247 0.32 -14.83 1.76
C PRO A 247 -0.21 -13.85 2.83
N PRO A 248 0.43 -12.69 3.04
CA PRO A 248 1.68 -12.26 2.41
C PRO A 248 2.94 -12.53 3.25
N LEU A 249 2.80 -13.05 4.49
CA LEU A 249 3.90 -13.19 5.45
C LEU A 249 4.27 -14.66 5.67
N VAL A 250 5.56 -14.96 5.65
CA VAL A 250 6.08 -16.29 5.98
C VAL A 250 5.91 -16.53 7.48
N GLY A 251 5.20 -17.58 7.84
CA GLY A 251 4.96 -17.94 9.24
C GLY A 251 4.08 -16.98 10.03
N GLY A 252 3.41 -16.06 9.35
CA GLY A 252 2.59 -15.02 9.99
C GLY A 252 1.25 -14.76 9.31
N GLU A 253 0.48 -13.88 9.92
CA GLU A 253 -0.80 -13.40 9.43
C GLU A 253 -0.80 -11.87 9.39
N CYS A 254 -1.35 -11.29 8.33
CA CYS A 254 -1.57 -9.85 8.25
C CYS A 254 -3.05 -9.54 8.39
N LEU A 255 -3.51 -9.30 9.62
CA LEU A 255 -4.89 -8.90 9.94
C LEU A 255 -4.97 -7.46 10.50
N ARG A 256 -3.94 -6.65 10.23
CA ARG A 256 -3.75 -5.31 10.81
C ARG A 256 -4.91 -4.34 10.61
N HIS A 257 -5.62 -4.42 9.47
CA HIS A 257 -6.74 -3.51 9.19
C HIS A 257 -7.91 -3.63 10.17
N GLN A 258 -7.95 -4.67 10.99
CA GLN A 258 -8.99 -4.86 11.99
C GLN A 258 -8.77 -4.00 13.24
N PHE A 259 -7.51 -3.63 13.54
CA PHE A 259 -7.13 -3.02 14.81
C PHE A 259 -6.00 -1.99 14.71
N SER A 260 -5.56 -1.65 13.51
CA SER A 260 -4.44 -0.74 13.26
C SER A 260 -4.74 0.20 12.10
N CYS A 261 -3.99 1.30 12.01
CA CYS A 261 -3.91 2.19 10.88
C CYS A 261 -2.46 2.66 10.69
N ALA A 262 -2.17 3.28 9.55
CA ALA A 262 -0.90 3.93 9.27
C ALA A 262 -1.08 5.45 9.19
N VAL A 263 -0.13 6.20 9.70
CA VAL A 263 -0.05 7.67 9.59
C VAL A 263 1.26 8.02 8.92
N ASN A 264 1.20 8.66 7.77
CA ASN A 264 2.41 9.10 7.08
C ASN A 264 2.95 10.43 7.64
N SER A 265 4.13 10.83 7.20
CA SER A 265 4.80 12.05 7.72
C SER A 265 4.02 13.35 7.47
N GLU A 266 3.10 13.39 6.52
CA GLU A 266 2.24 14.56 6.24
C GLU A 266 0.92 14.56 7.01
N GLY A 267 0.68 13.55 7.87
CA GLY A 267 -0.51 13.42 8.69
C GLY A 267 -1.69 12.74 7.99
N TYR A 268 -1.50 12.16 6.80
CA TYR A 268 -2.54 11.35 6.18
C TYR A 268 -2.68 10.01 6.88
N VAL A 269 -3.91 9.66 7.23
CA VAL A 269 -4.27 8.37 7.80
C VAL A 269 -4.62 7.40 6.68
N GLN A 270 -4.06 6.20 6.73
CA GLN A 270 -4.24 5.14 5.73
C GLN A 270 -4.58 3.81 6.42
N PRO A 271 -5.24 2.86 5.76
CA PRO A 271 -5.48 1.53 6.34
C PRO A 271 -4.18 0.77 6.62
N CYS A 272 -3.20 0.88 5.72
CA CYS A 272 -1.82 0.40 5.85
C CYS A 272 -0.95 1.10 4.79
N VAL A 273 0.35 0.90 4.85
CA VAL A 273 1.30 1.48 3.88
C VAL A 273 1.07 1.01 2.42
N GLY A 274 0.42 -0.15 2.22
CA GLY A 274 0.10 -0.68 0.88
C GLY A 274 -1.19 -0.13 0.27
N ILE A 275 -2.09 0.46 1.07
CA ILE A 275 -3.31 1.15 0.60
C ILE A 275 -3.06 2.65 0.72
N THR A 276 -2.65 3.26 -0.39
CA THR A 276 -2.11 4.62 -0.39
C THR A 276 -3.15 5.74 -0.43
N PHE A 277 -4.43 5.45 -0.63
CA PHE A 277 -5.41 6.52 -0.56
C PHE A 277 -5.68 6.93 0.89
N PRO A 278 -5.82 8.25 1.17
CA PRO A 278 -5.98 8.75 2.53
C PRO A 278 -7.43 8.60 3.00
N LEU A 279 -7.61 8.14 4.25
CA LEU A 279 -8.90 8.16 4.96
C LEU A 279 -9.26 9.57 5.45
N GLY A 280 -8.26 10.39 5.72
CA GLY A 280 -8.34 11.76 6.19
C GLY A 280 -6.96 12.31 6.54
N ASN A 281 -6.89 13.56 7.03
CA ASN A 281 -5.63 14.19 7.43
C ASN A 281 -5.72 14.77 8.84
N LEU A 282 -4.75 14.45 9.68
CA LEU A 282 -4.70 14.81 11.10
C LEU A 282 -4.46 16.31 11.35
N LYS A 283 -4.05 17.07 10.34
CA LYS A 283 -4.03 18.54 10.40
C LYS A 283 -5.44 19.16 10.35
N GLN A 284 -6.44 18.39 9.95
CA GLN A 284 -7.82 18.87 9.73
C GLN A 284 -8.85 18.18 10.64
N GLN A 285 -8.60 16.94 11.04
CA GLN A 285 -9.55 16.08 11.71
C GLN A 285 -8.85 15.27 12.83
N ARG A 286 -9.61 14.85 13.83
CA ARG A 286 -9.10 13.94 14.87
C ARG A 286 -9.07 12.50 14.36
N LEU A 287 -8.07 11.73 14.80
CA LEU A 287 -7.90 10.32 14.41
C LEU A 287 -9.17 9.49 14.66
N LYS A 288 -9.83 9.73 15.79
CA LYS A 288 -11.09 9.05 16.15
C LYS A 288 -12.18 9.24 15.10
N ASP A 289 -12.35 10.48 14.62
CA ASP A 289 -13.41 10.82 13.68
C ASP A 289 -13.08 10.24 12.29
N ILE A 290 -11.83 10.36 11.85
CA ILE A 290 -11.35 9.74 10.60
C ILE A 290 -11.64 8.23 10.57
N LEU A 291 -11.30 7.50 11.63
CA LEU A 291 -11.48 6.05 11.68
C LEU A 291 -12.93 5.62 11.84
N LYS A 292 -13.74 6.40 12.58
CA LYS A 292 -15.15 6.12 12.82
C LYS A 292 -15.98 6.31 11.55
N ASP A 293 -15.74 7.39 10.82
CA ASP A 293 -16.56 7.81 9.69
C ASP A 293 -16.11 7.18 8.36
N SER A 294 -15.03 6.42 8.37
CA SER A 294 -14.48 5.77 7.17
C SER A 294 -15.22 4.49 6.80
N GLU A 295 -15.89 4.48 5.65
CA GLU A 295 -16.48 3.27 5.04
C GLU A 295 -15.42 2.19 4.82
N VAL A 296 -14.22 2.58 4.37
CA VAL A 296 -13.09 1.65 4.12
C VAL A 296 -12.67 0.91 5.37
N VAL A 297 -12.61 1.59 6.50
CA VAL A 297 -12.31 0.95 7.79
C VAL A 297 -13.40 -0.05 8.16
N GLN A 298 -14.68 0.29 7.94
CA GLN A 298 -15.79 -0.61 8.21
C GLN A 298 -15.77 -1.83 7.28
N ASP A 299 -15.52 -1.65 5.99
CA ASP A 299 -15.39 -2.70 5.00
C ASP A 299 -14.26 -3.68 5.37
N LEU A 300 -13.08 -3.16 5.71
CA LEU A 300 -11.93 -3.96 6.09
C LEU A 300 -12.12 -4.69 7.42
N LYS A 301 -12.87 -4.14 8.36
CA LYS A 301 -13.29 -4.85 9.58
C LYS A 301 -14.28 -5.97 9.28
N ASN A 302 -15.14 -5.78 8.27
CA ASN A 302 -16.14 -6.76 7.83
C ASN A 302 -15.66 -7.61 6.63
N TYR A 303 -14.36 -7.73 6.43
CA TYR A 303 -13.73 -8.30 5.23
C TYR A 303 -14.33 -9.64 4.77
N LYS A 304 -14.72 -10.51 5.69
CA LYS A 304 -15.32 -11.83 5.36
C LYS A 304 -16.56 -11.74 4.48
N LYS A 305 -17.32 -10.63 4.60
CA LYS A 305 -18.52 -10.37 3.79
C LYS A 305 -18.24 -9.47 2.59
N MET A 306 -17.17 -8.68 2.66
CA MET A 306 -16.91 -7.61 1.71
C MET A 306 -15.93 -8.01 0.61
N ILE A 307 -14.98 -8.94 0.88
CA ILE A 307 -13.99 -9.36 -0.11
C ILE A 307 -14.65 -10.09 -1.28
N LYS A 308 -14.31 -9.66 -2.48
CA LYS A 308 -14.83 -10.11 -3.76
C LYS A 308 -14.00 -11.24 -4.37
N GLY A 309 -14.59 -11.94 -5.33
CA GLY A 309 -13.91 -12.95 -6.16
C GLY A 309 -13.39 -14.17 -5.39
N PRO A 310 -12.30 -14.81 -5.86
CA PRO A 310 -11.76 -16.03 -5.29
C PRO A 310 -11.46 -15.98 -3.78
N CYS A 311 -10.92 -14.86 -3.27
CA CYS A 311 -10.61 -14.72 -1.84
C CYS A 311 -11.87 -14.74 -0.97
N GLY A 312 -12.99 -14.17 -1.43
CA GLY A 312 -14.26 -14.16 -0.69
C GLY A 312 -14.88 -15.57 -0.54
N LYS A 313 -14.47 -16.52 -1.38
CA LYS A 313 -14.91 -17.92 -1.37
C LYS A 313 -13.81 -18.89 -0.90
N CYS A 314 -12.71 -18.36 -0.37
CA CYS A 314 -11.54 -19.14 0.03
C CYS A 314 -11.80 -19.82 1.38
N THR A 315 -11.38 -21.09 1.51
CA THR A 315 -11.50 -21.85 2.77
C THR A 315 -10.65 -21.26 3.92
N LYS A 316 -9.69 -20.38 3.60
CA LYS A 316 -8.81 -19.72 4.58
C LYS A 316 -9.32 -18.33 5.01
N ILE A 317 -10.53 -17.92 4.59
CA ILE A 317 -11.04 -16.57 4.82
C ILE A 317 -11.15 -16.18 6.32
N ASP A 318 -11.23 -17.16 7.21
CA ASP A 318 -11.35 -16.91 8.64
C ASP A 318 -10.12 -16.21 9.24
N ASN A 319 -8.94 -16.49 8.72
CA ASN A 319 -7.64 -15.96 9.18
C ASN A 319 -6.74 -15.49 8.03
N CYS A 320 -7.32 -15.23 6.86
CA CYS A 320 -6.60 -14.67 5.73
C CYS A 320 -7.55 -13.86 4.86
N TYR A 321 -7.18 -12.66 4.54
CA TYR A 321 -7.87 -11.84 3.55
C TYR A 321 -6.99 -11.49 2.34
N GLY A 322 -5.86 -12.20 2.15
CA GLY A 322 -4.83 -11.87 1.18
C GLY A 322 -4.10 -10.56 1.53
N CYS A 323 -3.21 -10.09 0.68
CA CYS A 323 -2.61 -8.76 0.84
C CYS A 323 -3.56 -7.69 0.29
N ARG A 324 -4.17 -6.88 1.16
CA ARG A 324 -5.05 -5.79 0.72
C ARG A 324 -4.30 -4.68 -0.01
N GLY A 325 -3.01 -4.48 0.36
CA GLY A 325 -2.11 -3.59 -0.37
C GLY A 325 -1.88 -4.06 -1.81
N ALA A 326 -1.52 -5.33 -2.01
CA ALA A 326 -1.34 -5.90 -3.36
C ALA A 326 -2.64 -5.87 -4.17
N ALA A 327 -3.78 -6.23 -3.56
CA ALA A 327 -5.08 -6.12 -4.20
C ALA A 327 -5.34 -4.68 -4.69
N TYR A 328 -5.19 -3.70 -3.81
CA TYR A 328 -5.38 -2.29 -4.17
C TYR A 328 -4.41 -1.81 -5.24
N GLN A 329 -3.12 -2.11 -5.11
CA GLN A 329 -2.10 -1.63 -6.04
C GLN A 329 -2.24 -2.20 -7.46
N LEU A 330 -2.74 -3.43 -7.59
CA LEU A 330 -2.88 -4.10 -8.88
C LEU A 330 -4.27 -3.96 -9.50
N THR A 331 -5.31 -3.67 -8.70
CA THR A 331 -6.69 -3.62 -9.19
C THR A 331 -7.39 -2.30 -8.92
N GLY A 332 -6.81 -1.41 -8.09
CA GLY A 332 -7.47 -0.19 -7.64
C GLY A 332 -8.59 -0.43 -6.61
N ASP A 333 -8.85 -1.68 -6.22
CA ASP A 333 -9.91 -2.06 -5.28
C ASP A 333 -9.32 -2.82 -4.10
N TYR A 334 -9.38 -2.23 -2.91
CA TYR A 334 -8.89 -2.85 -1.67
C TYR A 334 -9.73 -4.07 -1.23
N LEU A 335 -10.90 -4.29 -1.82
CA LEU A 335 -11.77 -5.46 -1.59
C LEU A 335 -11.62 -6.54 -2.66
N ALA A 336 -10.85 -6.30 -3.73
CA ALA A 336 -10.58 -7.32 -4.74
C ALA A 336 -9.82 -8.52 -4.15
N SER A 337 -9.87 -9.65 -4.82
CA SER A 337 -9.01 -10.78 -4.49
C SER A 337 -7.54 -10.42 -4.65
N ASP A 338 -6.68 -10.98 -3.80
CA ASP A 338 -5.23 -10.81 -3.89
C ASP A 338 -4.68 -11.47 -5.17
N PRO A 339 -4.16 -10.68 -6.13
CA PRO A 339 -3.68 -11.23 -7.40
C PRO A 339 -2.36 -11.99 -7.28
N LEU A 340 -1.62 -11.80 -6.20
CA LEU A 340 -0.32 -12.46 -5.97
C LEU A 340 -0.47 -13.80 -5.23
N CYS A 341 -1.68 -14.10 -4.72
CA CYS A 341 -1.93 -15.34 -4.00
C CYS A 341 -1.89 -16.54 -4.97
N TRP A 342 -1.06 -17.55 -4.65
CA TRP A 342 -0.97 -18.79 -5.44
C TRP A 342 -2.28 -19.57 -5.53
N ASN A 343 -3.19 -19.44 -4.56
CA ASN A 343 -4.52 -20.06 -4.60
C ASN A 343 -5.47 -19.38 -5.61
N ASN A 344 -5.10 -18.22 -6.14
CA ASN A 344 -5.90 -17.47 -7.12
C ASN A 344 -5.38 -17.61 -8.56
N LEU A 345 -4.28 -18.34 -8.80
CA LEU A 345 -3.63 -18.39 -10.11
C LEU A 345 -4.54 -18.93 -11.21
N ASP A 346 -5.26 -20.01 -10.94
CA ASP A 346 -6.16 -20.64 -11.90
C ASP A 346 -7.49 -19.86 -12.09
N ARG A 347 -7.63 -18.74 -11.38
CA ARG A 347 -8.80 -17.84 -11.39
C ARG A 347 -8.42 -16.38 -11.57
N ARG A 348 -7.23 -16.13 -12.14
CA ARG A 348 -6.75 -14.77 -12.40
C ARG A 348 -7.62 -13.99 -13.38
N GLU A 349 -8.29 -14.67 -14.31
CA GLU A 349 -9.27 -14.08 -15.21
C GLU A 349 -10.49 -13.49 -14.50
N ASP A 350 -10.81 -13.95 -13.29
CA ASP A 350 -11.84 -13.40 -12.43
C ASP A 350 -11.40 -12.08 -11.74
N ILE A 351 -10.15 -11.64 -11.95
CA ILE A 351 -9.58 -10.45 -11.30
C ILE A 351 -9.23 -9.42 -12.37
N MET A 352 -9.81 -8.23 -12.25
CA MET A 352 -9.49 -7.12 -13.13
C MET A 352 -8.23 -6.41 -12.67
N PHE A 353 -7.25 -6.28 -13.57
CA PHE A 353 -5.98 -5.60 -13.32
C PHE A 353 -5.95 -4.21 -13.93
N LEU A 354 -5.15 -3.32 -13.32
CA LEU A 354 -4.74 -2.05 -13.89
C LEU A 354 -3.24 -2.11 -14.29
N PRO A 355 -2.82 -1.45 -15.37
CA PRO A 355 -3.66 -0.73 -16.33
C PRO A 355 -4.51 -1.68 -17.21
N VAL A 356 -5.66 -1.19 -17.68
CA VAL A 356 -6.57 -1.93 -18.55
C VAL A 356 -6.90 -1.13 -19.81
N ASP A 357 -7.02 -1.82 -20.96
CA ASP A 357 -7.44 -1.19 -22.21
C ASP A 357 -8.83 -0.57 -22.08
N ALA A 358 -8.97 0.68 -22.50
CA ALA A 358 -10.24 1.40 -22.44
C ALA A 358 -11.37 0.68 -23.20
N ALA A 359 -11.04 0.02 -24.32
CA ALA A 359 -12.01 -0.75 -25.11
C ALA A 359 -12.72 -1.88 -24.34
N ARG A 360 -12.15 -2.33 -23.21
CA ARG A 360 -12.74 -3.34 -22.31
C ARG A 360 -13.71 -2.74 -21.29
N VAL A 361 -13.56 -1.45 -20.97
CA VAL A 361 -14.24 -0.83 -19.82
C VAL A 361 -15.14 0.33 -20.21
N VAL A 362 -15.07 0.84 -21.46
CA VAL A 362 -15.98 1.86 -21.96
C VAL A 362 -16.85 1.31 -23.08
N PRO A 363 -18.10 1.83 -23.25
CA PRO A 363 -18.98 1.39 -24.33
C PRO A 363 -18.57 1.91 -25.70
N HIS A 364 -17.76 2.96 -25.75
CA HIS A 364 -17.33 3.63 -26.99
C HIS A 364 -16.52 2.68 -27.89
N LYS A 365 -16.67 2.87 -29.20
CA LYS A 365 -15.91 2.15 -30.23
C LYS A 365 -15.24 3.16 -31.16
N PRO A 366 -14.16 2.78 -31.86
CA PRO A 366 -13.62 3.65 -32.91
C PRO A 366 -14.69 4.10 -33.93
N PRO A 367 -14.66 5.35 -34.39
CA PRO A 367 -13.63 6.37 -34.12
C PRO A 367 -13.84 7.17 -32.83
N MET A 368 -14.93 6.96 -32.07
CA MET A 368 -15.25 7.70 -30.85
C MET A 368 -14.59 7.17 -29.57
N LEU A 369 -13.87 6.08 -29.62
CA LEU A 369 -13.02 5.63 -28.51
C LEU A 369 -11.73 6.44 -28.53
N LEU A 370 -11.63 7.44 -27.66
CA LEU A 370 -10.52 8.40 -27.65
C LEU A 370 -9.43 8.04 -26.66
N ILE A 371 -9.78 7.53 -25.47
CA ILE A 371 -8.81 7.11 -24.48
C ILE A 371 -8.27 5.71 -24.77
N ASP A 372 -7.00 5.47 -24.47
CA ASP A 372 -6.34 4.20 -24.74
C ASP A 372 -6.43 3.24 -23.54
N ARG A 373 -6.13 3.72 -22.32
CA ARG A 373 -6.08 2.89 -21.13
C ARG A 373 -6.58 3.62 -19.88
N LEU A 374 -7.16 2.86 -18.95
CA LEU A 374 -7.32 3.26 -17.56
C LEU A 374 -6.06 2.81 -16.81
N LEU A 375 -5.31 3.77 -16.26
CA LEU A 375 -4.01 3.52 -15.61
C LEU A 375 -4.15 3.25 -14.12
N GLU A 376 -4.94 4.11 -13.45
CA GLU A 376 -5.11 4.08 -12.00
C GLU A 376 -6.56 4.33 -11.64
N MET A 377 -6.97 3.75 -10.52
CA MET A 377 -8.29 3.96 -9.95
C MET A 377 -8.21 4.15 -8.44
N ARG A 378 -9.01 5.07 -7.93
CA ARG A 378 -9.22 5.34 -6.51
C ARG A 378 -10.72 5.41 -6.25
N GLU A 379 -11.13 5.53 -4.98
CA GLU A 379 -12.55 5.53 -4.61
C GLU A 379 -13.40 6.53 -5.42
N ARG A 380 -12.92 7.77 -5.56
CA ARG A 380 -13.63 8.85 -6.28
C ARG A 380 -12.84 9.45 -7.45
N ALA A 381 -11.72 8.86 -7.81
CA ALA A 381 -10.82 9.39 -8.83
C ALA A 381 -10.26 8.29 -9.70
N SER A 382 -9.89 8.63 -10.92
CA SER A 382 -9.11 7.75 -11.79
C SER A 382 -8.19 8.55 -12.70
N THR A 383 -7.18 7.86 -13.23
CA THR A 383 -6.30 8.41 -14.26
C THR A 383 -6.34 7.51 -15.47
N SER A 384 -6.61 8.12 -16.62
CA SER A 384 -6.59 7.47 -17.94
C SER A 384 -5.51 8.08 -18.81
N GLU A 385 -5.18 7.40 -19.89
CA GLU A 385 -4.19 7.84 -20.87
C GLU A 385 -4.77 7.80 -22.27
N MET A 386 -4.38 8.76 -23.10
CA MET A 386 -4.61 8.72 -24.55
C MET A 386 -3.39 9.25 -25.30
N THR A 387 -3.13 8.71 -26.48
CA THR A 387 -2.17 9.26 -27.43
C THR A 387 -2.92 9.90 -28.57
N VAL A 388 -2.58 11.15 -28.92
CA VAL A 388 -3.21 11.84 -30.05
C VAL A 388 -2.72 11.20 -31.35
N ARG A 389 -3.65 10.62 -32.11
CA ARG A 389 -3.38 9.92 -33.36
C ARG A 389 -3.97 10.68 -34.55
N GLU A 390 -3.37 10.49 -35.72
CA GLU A 390 -3.78 11.13 -36.97
C GLU A 390 -5.22 10.74 -37.43
N ASP A 391 -5.64 9.51 -37.07
CA ASP A 391 -6.96 8.98 -37.43
C ASP A 391 -8.10 9.43 -36.50
N MET A 392 -7.84 10.27 -35.53
CA MET A 392 -8.84 10.77 -34.59
C MET A 392 -9.75 11.83 -35.24
N VAL A 393 -11.05 11.71 -34.99
CA VAL A 393 -12.09 12.62 -35.54
C VAL A 393 -11.99 14.07 -35.06
N PHE A 394 -11.18 14.34 -34.04
CA PHE A 394 -11.00 15.66 -33.43
C PHE A 394 -9.58 16.22 -33.63
N VAL A 395 -8.87 15.73 -34.63
CA VAL A 395 -7.57 16.29 -35.05
C VAL A 395 -7.79 17.14 -36.29
N ASP A 396 -7.33 18.40 -36.26
CA ASP A 396 -7.44 19.34 -37.37
C ASP A 396 -6.41 19.04 -38.48
N ASP A 397 -6.56 19.71 -39.65
CA ASP A 397 -5.65 19.53 -40.78
C ASP A 397 -4.18 19.91 -40.50
N ASN A 398 -3.90 20.61 -39.40
CA ASN A 398 -2.58 20.98 -38.93
C ASN A 398 -2.03 20.01 -37.92
N GLY A 399 -2.75 18.92 -37.59
CA GLY A 399 -2.36 17.90 -36.64
C GLY A 399 -2.58 18.28 -35.17
N ASN A 400 -3.37 19.31 -34.88
CA ASN A 400 -3.68 19.71 -33.50
C ASN A 400 -4.99 19.06 -33.04
N LEU A 401 -5.03 18.69 -31.77
CA LEU A 401 -6.23 18.21 -31.09
C LEU A 401 -7.17 19.41 -30.83
N GLU A 402 -8.40 19.32 -31.28
CA GLU A 402 -9.41 20.36 -31.07
C GLU A 402 -9.81 20.48 -29.59
N ASN A 403 -10.00 21.71 -29.09
CA ASN A 403 -10.36 21.96 -27.71
C ASN A 403 -11.69 21.34 -27.27
N ALA A 404 -12.61 21.12 -28.23
CA ALA A 404 -13.89 20.43 -27.99
C ALA A 404 -13.71 18.97 -27.51
N THR A 405 -12.56 18.38 -27.74
CA THR A 405 -12.22 17.00 -27.32
C THR A 405 -12.07 16.86 -25.79
N TYR A 406 -11.61 17.90 -25.09
CA TYR A 406 -11.30 17.78 -23.66
C TYR A 406 -12.49 17.38 -22.80
N PRO A 407 -13.71 17.92 -22.93
CA PRO A 407 -14.89 17.44 -22.21
C PRO A 407 -15.21 15.97 -22.48
N GLU A 408 -15.04 15.54 -23.71
CA GLU A 408 -15.32 14.15 -24.11
C GLU A 408 -14.33 13.17 -23.46
N ILE A 409 -13.00 13.43 -23.52
CA ILE A 409 -12.03 12.54 -22.90
C ILE A 409 -12.12 12.51 -21.37
N ILE A 410 -12.53 13.62 -20.73
CA ILE A 410 -12.85 13.66 -19.30
C ILE A 410 -14.05 12.74 -19.02
N SER A 411 -15.08 12.77 -19.86
CA SER A 411 -16.27 11.92 -19.72
C SER A 411 -15.96 10.45 -19.97
N GLN A 412 -15.12 10.13 -20.96
CA GLN A 412 -14.67 8.76 -21.22
C GLN A 412 -13.76 8.22 -20.10
N ALA A 413 -12.91 9.06 -19.50
CA ALA A 413 -12.11 8.66 -18.33
C ALA A 413 -13.01 8.31 -17.13
N LEU A 414 -14.10 9.04 -16.90
CA LEU A 414 -15.12 8.66 -15.93
C LEU A 414 -15.82 7.36 -16.32
N ALA A 415 -16.21 7.21 -17.57
CA ALA A 415 -16.87 5.99 -18.06
C ALA A 415 -15.97 4.76 -17.88
N ALA A 416 -14.63 4.90 -18.09
CA ALA A 416 -13.66 3.84 -17.85
C ALA A 416 -13.60 3.44 -16.37
N MET A 417 -13.61 4.42 -15.47
CA MET A 417 -13.65 4.18 -14.03
C MET A 417 -14.92 3.40 -13.61
N GLU A 418 -16.07 3.81 -14.11
CA GLU A 418 -17.35 3.16 -13.76
C GLU A 418 -17.48 1.77 -14.40
N GLY A 419 -17.09 1.64 -15.66
CA GLY A 419 -17.11 0.36 -16.36
C GLY A 419 -16.19 -0.67 -15.72
N PHE A 420 -14.98 -0.24 -15.32
CA PHE A 420 -14.06 -1.10 -14.57
C PHE A 420 -14.68 -1.60 -13.27
N ARG A 421 -15.29 -0.70 -12.48
CA ARG A 421 -15.96 -1.07 -11.22
C ARG A 421 -17.06 -2.09 -11.42
N LYS A 422 -17.90 -1.89 -12.44
CA LYS A 422 -19.02 -2.80 -12.72
C LYS A 422 -18.55 -4.17 -13.14
N ILE A 423 -17.57 -4.24 -14.03
CA ILE A 423 -16.99 -5.52 -14.46
C ILE A 423 -16.34 -6.21 -13.26
N ALA A 424 -15.55 -5.49 -12.46
CA ALA A 424 -14.91 -6.03 -11.28
C ALA A 424 -15.90 -6.53 -10.21
N ASN A 425 -17.07 -5.89 -10.08
CA ASN A 425 -18.12 -6.27 -9.16
C ASN A 425 -19.11 -7.31 -9.76
N GLN A 426 -19.00 -7.64 -11.04
CA GLN A 426 -19.98 -8.44 -11.78
C GLN A 426 -21.39 -7.80 -11.79
N ASP A 427 -21.43 -6.46 -11.74
CA ASP A 427 -22.68 -5.70 -11.83
C ASP A 427 -23.14 -5.53 -13.29
N ALA A 428 -24.43 -5.32 -13.49
CA ALA A 428 -24.98 -5.02 -14.81
C ALA A 428 -24.37 -3.70 -15.36
N GLN A 429 -24.05 -3.69 -16.65
CA GLN A 429 -23.64 -2.47 -17.32
C GLN A 429 -24.80 -1.48 -17.35
N THR A 430 -24.52 -0.21 -17.11
CA THR A 430 -25.50 0.87 -17.20
C THR A 430 -25.03 1.93 -18.17
N GLU A 431 -26.00 2.62 -18.76
CA GLU A 431 -25.76 3.72 -19.66
C GLU A 431 -25.42 4.99 -18.86
N GLY A 432 -24.58 5.83 -19.46
CA GLY A 432 -24.25 7.14 -18.93
C GLY A 432 -24.12 8.16 -20.07
N PHE A 433 -24.56 9.39 -19.82
CA PHE A 433 -24.56 10.44 -20.82
C PHE A 433 -23.87 11.70 -20.33
N LEU A 434 -23.05 12.32 -21.18
CA LEU A 434 -22.57 13.68 -21.00
C LEU A 434 -23.74 14.64 -21.26
N LEU A 435 -24.16 15.36 -20.22
CA LEU A 435 -25.29 16.30 -20.31
C LEU A 435 -24.83 17.71 -20.68
N GLY A 436 -23.60 18.07 -20.42
CA GLY A 436 -23.06 19.38 -20.73
C GLY A 436 -21.78 19.71 -19.94
N VAL A 437 -21.19 20.82 -20.36
CA VAL A 437 -19.97 21.38 -19.77
C VAL A 437 -20.36 22.55 -18.88
N LYS A 438 -20.00 22.50 -17.60
CA LYS A 438 -20.24 23.58 -16.66
C LYS A 438 -19.11 24.61 -16.73
N LYS A 439 -17.87 24.16 -16.89
CA LYS A 439 -16.68 24.99 -16.99
C LYS A 439 -15.62 24.25 -17.81
N LEU A 440 -14.90 25.00 -18.67
CA LEU A 440 -13.73 24.50 -19.39
C LEU A 440 -12.69 25.63 -19.44
N GLU A 441 -11.48 25.34 -19.02
CA GLU A 441 -10.32 26.22 -19.05
C GLU A 441 -9.23 25.55 -19.87
N ILE A 442 -8.68 26.22 -20.85
CA ILE A 442 -7.61 25.74 -21.73
C ILE A 442 -6.35 26.54 -21.43
N PHE A 443 -5.27 25.85 -21.15
CA PHE A 443 -3.97 26.45 -20.81
C PHE A 443 -2.89 26.12 -21.83
N GLY A 444 -3.09 25.04 -22.62
CA GLY A 444 -2.13 24.58 -23.62
C GLY A 444 -2.81 23.85 -24.77
N SER A 445 -2.03 23.21 -25.63
CA SER A 445 -2.51 22.46 -26.78
C SER A 445 -1.80 21.10 -26.89
N ALA A 446 -2.47 20.15 -27.54
CA ALA A 446 -1.91 18.85 -27.87
C ALA A 446 -1.95 18.62 -29.39
N ARG A 447 -1.02 17.80 -29.90
CA ARG A 447 -0.92 17.46 -31.33
C ARG A 447 -0.59 15.98 -31.52
N ILE A 448 -0.67 15.51 -32.74
CA ILE A 448 -0.32 14.15 -33.13
C ILE A 448 1.01 13.74 -32.49
N GLY A 449 1.02 12.58 -31.83
CA GLY A 449 2.17 12.01 -31.12
C GLY A 449 2.26 12.38 -29.64
N ASP A 450 1.51 13.40 -29.17
CA ASP A 450 1.47 13.73 -27.73
C ASP A 450 0.69 12.66 -26.96
N THR A 451 1.21 12.26 -25.81
CA THR A 451 0.50 11.41 -24.84
C THR A 451 -0.06 12.27 -23.73
N LEU A 452 -1.37 12.16 -23.51
CA LEU A 452 -2.12 12.92 -22.52
C LEU A 452 -2.52 12.02 -21.35
N ARG A 453 -2.40 12.54 -20.14
CA ARG A 453 -2.89 11.94 -18.91
C ARG A 453 -4.14 12.68 -18.45
N ILE A 454 -5.25 11.96 -18.29
CA ILE A 454 -6.57 12.50 -17.93
C ILE A 454 -6.87 12.03 -16.49
N SER A 455 -6.87 12.96 -15.54
CA SER A 455 -7.25 12.71 -14.16
C SER A 455 -8.67 13.22 -13.91
N VAL A 456 -9.55 12.38 -13.35
CA VAL A 456 -10.93 12.75 -13.04
C VAL A 456 -11.26 12.47 -11.58
N TYR A 457 -12.07 13.35 -10.98
CA TYR A 457 -12.64 13.14 -9.65
C TYR A 457 -14.14 13.44 -9.66
N LYS A 458 -14.92 12.62 -8.95
CA LYS A 458 -16.33 12.88 -8.68
C LYS A 458 -16.46 13.95 -7.61
N VAL A 459 -17.03 15.10 -7.98
CA VAL A 459 -17.20 16.24 -7.05
C VAL A 459 -18.49 16.14 -6.26
N VAL A 460 -19.62 15.89 -6.95
CA VAL A 460 -20.96 15.81 -6.36
C VAL A 460 -21.74 14.71 -7.06
N LYS A 461 -22.52 13.94 -6.28
CA LYS A 461 -23.56 13.04 -6.80
C LYS A 461 -24.90 13.45 -6.22
N TYR A 462 -25.90 13.65 -7.07
CA TYR A 462 -27.29 13.96 -6.70
C TYR A 462 -28.24 13.05 -7.48
N GLY A 463 -28.70 11.98 -6.85
CA GLY A 463 -29.46 10.93 -7.54
C GLY A 463 -28.64 10.28 -8.65
N ASP A 464 -29.18 10.31 -9.87
CA ASP A 464 -28.56 9.79 -11.09
C ASP A 464 -27.66 10.82 -11.79
N PHE A 465 -27.58 12.05 -11.25
CA PHE A 465 -26.76 13.14 -11.80
C PHE A 465 -25.45 13.27 -11.04
N GLY A 466 -24.39 13.64 -11.76
CA GLY A 466 -23.08 13.90 -11.21
C GLY A 466 -22.39 15.11 -11.83
N ILE A 467 -21.51 15.74 -11.03
CA ILE A 467 -20.50 16.68 -11.51
C ILE A 467 -19.15 16.03 -11.35
N VAL A 468 -18.38 16.03 -12.43
CA VAL A 468 -17.04 15.45 -12.48
C VAL A 468 -16.07 16.55 -12.83
N HIS A 469 -15.03 16.67 -12.06
CA HIS A 469 -13.88 17.53 -12.35
C HIS A 469 -12.82 16.71 -13.06
N GLY A 470 -12.26 17.25 -14.13
CA GLY A 470 -11.21 16.60 -14.91
C GLY A 470 -10.06 17.56 -15.22
N GLU A 471 -8.86 17.02 -15.18
CA GLU A 471 -7.61 17.70 -15.53
C GLU A 471 -6.88 16.88 -16.59
N VAL A 472 -6.36 17.56 -17.61
CA VAL A 472 -5.63 16.95 -18.72
C VAL A 472 -4.21 17.49 -18.74
N TYR A 473 -3.25 16.58 -18.68
CA TYR A 473 -1.82 16.88 -18.62
C TYR A 473 -1.09 16.35 -19.86
N LYS A 474 -0.10 17.11 -20.32
CA LYS A 474 0.92 16.67 -21.27
C LYS A 474 2.27 16.66 -20.54
N GLY A 475 2.78 15.46 -20.23
CA GLY A 475 3.84 15.33 -19.23
C GLY A 475 3.37 15.89 -17.88
N ASP A 476 4.10 16.88 -17.34
CA ASP A 476 3.74 17.57 -16.10
C ASP A 476 2.97 18.88 -16.32
N GLU A 477 2.73 19.28 -17.56
CA GLU A 477 2.04 20.50 -17.93
C GLU A 477 0.52 20.30 -17.93
N LEU A 478 -0.22 21.07 -17.12
CA LEU A 478 -1.66 21.13 -17.15
C LEU A 478 -2.12 21.90 -18.42
N ILE A 479 -2.74 21.22 -19.39
CA ILE A 479 -3.16 21.83 -20.65
C ILE A 479 -4.66 22.12 -20.70
N ALA A 480 -5.48 21.41 -19.92
CA ALA A 480 -6.91 21.70 -19.82
C ALA A 480 -7.47 21.29 -18.47
N ARG A 481 -8.55 21.97 -18.03
CA ARG A 481 -9.32 21.65 -16.83
C ARG A 481 -10.80 21.86 -17.12
N GLY A 482 -11.65 20.91 -16.71
CA GLY A 482 -13.08 20.98 -16.96
C GLY A 482 -13.95 20.46 -15.82
N GLU A 483 -15.18 21.00 -15.74
CA GLU A 483 -16.28 20.42 -14.96
C GLU A 483 -17.38 20.01 -15.93
N VAL A 484 -17.67 18.69 -15.96
CA VAL A 484 -18.71 18.12 -16.81
C VAL A 484 -19.89 17.63 -15.98
N LYS A 485 -21.10 17.77 -16.51
CA LYS A 485 -22.34 17.22 -15.94
C LYS A 485 -22.63 15.90 -16.62
N VAL A 486 -22.87 14.87 -15.84
CA VAL A 486 -23.15 13.52 -16.32
C VAL A 486 -24.45 12.99 -15.72
N TRP A 487 -25.12 12.12 -16.45
CA TRP A 487 -26.20 11.30 -15.94
C TRP A 487 -25.81 9.83 -16.06
N GLN A 488 -26.21 9.02 -15.10
CA GLN A 488 -25.93 7.60 -15.08
C GLN A 488 -27.14 6.83 -14.57
N ASP A 489 -27.62 5.87 -15.34
CA ASP A 489 -28.64 4.94 -14.88
C ASP A 489 -28.09 4.07 -13.74
N ASN A 490 -28.71 4.14 -12.57
CA ASN A 490 -28.34 3.33 -11.40
C ASN A 490 -29.16 2.02 -11.31
N GLY A 491 -29.88 1.63 -12.37
CA GLY A 491 -30.61 0.36 -12.43
C GLY A 491 -31.77 0.25 -11.43
N LYS A 492 -32.27 1.38 -10.89
CA LYS A 492 -33.55 1.36 -10.18
C LYS A 492 -34.65 1.29 -11.21
N ALA A 493 -35.25 0.11 -11.39
CA ALA A 493 -36.50 -0.02 -12.11
C ALA A 493 -37.45 1.06 -11.59
N ALA A 494 -38.04 1.79 -12.52
CA ALA A 494 -39.16 2.69 -12.23
C ALA A 494 -40.24 1.87 -11.51
N ALA A 495 -40.44 2.16 -10.21
CA ALA A 495 -41.53 1.57 -9.43
C ALA A 495 -42.84 2.24 -9.80
#